data_4b3989885f5f6a9e7605f3930d19a47f
#
_entry.id   4b3989885f5f6a9e7605f3930d19a47f
#
_cell.length_a   1.000
_cell.length_b   1.000
_cell.length_c   1.000
_cell.angle_alpha   90.00
_cell.angle_beta   90.00
_cell.angle_gamma   90.00
#
_symmetry.space_group_name_H-M   'P 1'
#
loop_
_entity.id
_entity.type
_entity.pdbx_description
1 polymer ?
#
loop_
_entity_poly.entity_id
_entity_poly.type
_entity_poly.pdbx_seq_one_letter_code
_entity_poly.pdbx_strand_id
1 'polypeptide(L)'
;MVEVYTDASYDDNKHICGMGIVIQDGVKQRTISNWCTADSVHYGEMFAIYMAAVLTNGKNATIYTDSAVALAYINGEVKEERQRNTSQYYLHQQMKVLAYKINKLDVNVEKVKAHANNFKKKSIGNSLADVLAKQGRSKYYTDR
;
A
#
# COMPACT_ATOMS: atom_id res chain seq x y z
N MET A 1 20.52 -0.33 -2.43
CA MET A 1 19.24 -0.67 -1.81
C MET A 1 18.20 0.37 -2.19
N VAL A 2 17.00 -0.07 -2.53
CA VAL A 2 15.87 0.78 -2.87
C VAL A 2 14.92 0.84 -1.68
N GLU A 3 14.54 2.04 -1.26
CA GLU A 3 13.54 2.26 -0.22
C GLU A 3 12.27 2.77 -0.84
N VAL A 4 11.14 2.18 -0.45
CA VAL A 4 9.83 2.52 -1.00
C VAL A 4 8.88 2.85 0.15
N TYR A 5 8.06 3.87 -0.04
CA TYR A 5 7.03 4.26 0.92
C TYR A 5 5.69 4.24 0.21
N THR A 6 4.71 3.60 0.83
CA THR A 6 3.36 3.49 0.26
C THR A 6 2.32 3.98 1.25
N ASP A 7 1.24 4.52 0.73
CA ASP A 7 0.08 4.89 1.53
C ASP A 7 -1.17 4.84 0.67
N ALA A 8 -2.33 4.88 1.33
CA ALA A 8 -3.62 4.84 0.68
C ALA A 8 -4.56 5.86 1.33
N SER A 9 -5.44 6.42 0.53
CA SER A 9 -6.46 7.38 0.99
C SER A 9 -7.81 6.96 0.42
N TYR A 10 -8.73 6.57 1.29
CA TYR A 10 -9.98 5.91 0.92
C TYR A 10 -11.15 6.89 0.92
N ASP A 11 -12.00 6.78 -0.11
CA ASP A 11 -13.29 7.45 -0.18
C ASP A 11 -14.38 6.37 -0.15
N ASP A 12 -15.04 6.21 0.99
CA ASP A 12 -16.02 5.16 1.19
C ASP A 12 -17.35 5.43 0.46
N ASN A 13 -17.62 6.68 0.08
CA ASN A 13 -18.81 7.01 -0.70
C ASN A 13 -18.69 6.55 -2.16
N LYS A 14 -17.48 6.57 -2.70
CA LYS A 14 -17.23 6.22 -4.10
C LYS A 14 -16.57 4.87 -4.26
N HIS A 15 -16.18 4.22 -3.17
CA HIS A 15 -15.46 2.94 -3.19
C HIS A 15 -14.20 3.03 -4.05
N ILE A 16 -13.46 4.10 -3.85
CA ILE A 16 -12.16 4.29 -4.49
C ILE A 16 -11.09 4.52 -3.45
N CYS A 17 -9.86 4.22 -3.81
CA CYS A 17 -8.71 4.46 -2.97
C CYS A 17 -7.62 5.14 -3.76
N GLY A 18 -7.16 6.28 -3.29
CA GLY A 18 -5.96 6.90 -3.80
C GLY A 18 -4.74 6.17 -3.27
N MET A 19 -3.71 6.05 -4.11
CA MET A 19 -2.48 5.37 -3.77
C MET A 19 -1.31 6.32 -3.99
N GLY A 20 -0.41 6.38 -3.02
CA GLY A 20 0.82 7.12 -3.10
C GLY A 20 2.01 6.19 -2.94
N ILE A 21 2.98 6.29 -3.85
CA ILE A 21 4.19 5.48 -3.83
C ILE A 21 5.39 6.39 -4.02
N VAL A 22 6.37 6.28 -3.14
CA VAL A 22 7.65 6.99 -3.26
C VAL A 22 8.74 5.95 -3.38
N ILE A 23 9.49 5.98 -4.47
CA ILE A 23 10.62 5.07 -4.69
C ILE A 23 11.90 5.88 -4.61
N GLN A 24 12.74 5.56 -3.64
CA GLN A 24 14.01 6.23 -3.40
C GLN A 24 15.14 5.29 -3.73
N ASP A 25 15.89 5.60 -4.78
CA ASP A 25 17.03 4.79 -5.24
C ASP A 25 18.29 5.67 -5.22
N GLY A 26 18.98 5.66 -4.10
CA GLY A 26 20.09 6.56 -3.88
C GLY A 26 19.62 8.01 -3.89
N VAL A 27 20.15 8.81 -4.82
CA VAL A 27 19.73 10.21 -4.99
C VAL A 27 18.52 10.37 -5.91
N LYS A 28 18.13 9.31 -6.60
CA LYS A 28 16.99 9.34 -7.52
C LYS A 28 15.71 9.08 -6.75
N GLN A 29 14.69 9.88 -7.03
CA GLN A 29 13.37 9.70 -6.44
C GLN A 29 12.32 9.64 -7.55
N ARG A 30 11.44 8.66 -7.45
CA ARG A 30 10.28 8.53 -8.33
C ARG A 30 9.03 8.53 -7.47
N THR A 31 8.03 9.29 -7.87
CA THR A 31 6.76 9.34 -7.16
C THR A 31 5.63 8.91 -8.07
N ILE A 32 4.65 8.22 -7.49
CA ILE A 32 3.47 7.73 -8.20
C ILE A 32 2.26 8.11 -7.38
N SER A 33 1.26 8.68 -8.05
CA SER A 33 -0.01 9.05 -7.46
C SER A 33 -1.10 8.62 -8.41
N ASN A 34 -1.98 7.70 -7.95
CA ASN A 34 -3.02 7.13 -8.79
C ASN A 34 -4.17 6.67 -7.90
N TRP A 35 -5.20 6.08 -8.50
CA TRP A 35 -6.35 5.57 -7.76
C TRP A 35 -6.77 4.19 -8.29
N CYS A 36 -7.47 3.45 -7.43
CA CYS A 36 -8.08 2.17 -7.82
C CYS A 36 -9.45 2.08 -7.17
N THR A 37 -10.29 1.18 -7.67
CA THR A 37 -11.53 0.82 -6.98
C THR A 37 -11.18 -0.08 -5.79
N ALA A 38 -11.86 0.12 -4.68
CA ALA A 38 -11.61 -0.65 -3.47
C ALA A 38 -12.83 -0.60 -2.56
N ASP A 39 -13.13 -1.72 -1.92
CA ASP A 39 -14.22 -1.78 -0.94
C ASP A 39 -13.74 -1.50 0.48
N SER A 40 -12.46 -1.25 0.67
CA SER A 40 -11.88 -0.98 1.98
C SER A 40 -10.53 -0.29 1.81
N VAL A 41 -10.16 0.53 2.80
CA VAL A 41 -8.84 1.15 2.84
C VAL A 41 -7.74 0.08 2.92
N HIS A 42 -8.02 -1.03 3.58
CA HIS A 42 -7.04 -2.12 3.72
C HIS A 42 -6.67 -2.74 2.37
N TYR A 43 -7.65 -2.90 1.49
CA TYR A 43 -7.39 -3.37 0.13
C TYR A 43 -6.53 -2.37 -0.62
N GLY A 44 -6.83 -1.07 -0.50
CA GLY A 44 -6.05 -0.02 -1.12
C GLY A 44 -4.60 -0.01 -0.65
N GLU A 45 -4.39 -0.20 0.66
CA GLU A 45 -3.05 -0.33 1.23
C GLU A 45 -2.29 -1.51 0.62
N MET A 46 -2.95 -2.67 0.55
CA MET A 46 -2.36 -3.87 -0.05
C MET A 46 -2.04 -3.67 -1.53
N PHE A 47 -2.95 -3.04 -2.24
CA PHE A 47 -2.77 -2.82 -3.68
C PHE A 47 -1.60 -1.88 -3.95
N ALA A 48 -1.44 -0.84 -3.12
CA ALA A 48 -0.29 0.07 -3.23
C ALA A 48 1.03 -0.67 -2.99
N ILE A 49 1.07 -1.55 -1.99
CA ILE A 49 2.24 -2.38 -1.72
C ILE A 49 2.52 -3.30 -2.90
N TYR A 50 1.49 -3.93 -3.44
CA TYR A 50 1.64 -4.83 -4.59
C TYR A 50 2.21 -4.10 -5.81
N MET A 51 1.68 -2.92 -6.12
CA MET A 51 2.19 -2.12 -7.24
C MET A 51 3.66 -1.73 -7.02
N ALA A 52 3.99 -1.30 -5.80
CA ALA A 52 5.37 -0.98 -5.45
C ALA A 52 6.29 -2.20 -5.59
N ALA A 53 5.82 -3.36 -5.17
CA ALA A 53 6.57 -4.61 -5.27
C ALA A 53 6.83 -4.99 -6.73
N VAL A 54 5.85 -4.85 -7.60
CA VAL A 54 6.00 -5.11 -9.03
C VAL A 54 7.05 -4.17 -9.64
N LEU A 55 6.96 -2.88 -9.30
CA LEU A 55 7.86 -1.87 -9.86
C LEU A 55 9.31 -2.04 -9.40
N THR A 56 9.53 -2.65 -8.25
CA THR A 56 10.87 -2.77 -7.66
C THR A 56 11.34 -4.21 -7.54
N ASN A 57 10.63 -5.14 -8.15
CA ASN A 57 11.00 -6.56 -8.12
C ASN A 57 12.42 -6.76 -8.65
N GLY A 58 13.23 -7.48 -7.90
CA GLY A 58 14.63 -7.74 -8.27
C GLY A 58 15.60 -6.60 -7.97
N LYS A 59 15.15 -5.49 -7.38
CA LYS A 59 15.99 -4.32 -7.08
C LYS A 59 16.46 -4.26 -5.63
N ASN A 60 16.31 -5.33 -4.87
CA ASN A 60 16.65 -5.35 -3.44
C ASN A 60 15.95 -4.22 -2.69
N ALA A 61 14.62 -4.16 -2.83
CA ALA A 61 13.82 -3.09 -2.27
C ALA A 61 13.23 -3.46 -0.92
N THR A 62 13.10 -2.46 -0.04
CA THR A 62 12.31 -2.54 1.18
C THR A 62 11.14 -1.57 1.06
N ILE A 63 9.93 -2.08 1.21
CA ILE A 63 8.70 -1.30 1.14
C ILE A 63 8.22 -1.03 2.56
N TYR A 64 8.05 0.24 2.88
CA TYR A 64 7.57 0.68 4.19
C TYR A 64 6.11 1.05 4.09
N THR A 65 5.29 0.46 4.97
CA THR A 65 3.86 0.74 5.07
C THR A 65 3.49 1.06 6.52
N ASP A 66 2.51 1.92 6.73
CA ASP A 66 1.95 2.15 8.07
C ASP A 66 0.75 1.26 8.37
N SER A 67 0.37 0.39 7.43
CA SER A 67 -0.77 -0.50 7.58
C SER A 67 -0.40 -1.79 8.31
N ALA A 68 -0.77 -1.89 9.58
CA ALA A 68 -0.59 -3.12 10.34
C ALA A 68 -1.41 -4.28 9.77
N VAL A 69 -2.60 -3.98 9.23
CA VAL A 69 -3.48 -4.99 8.64
C VAL A 69 -2.86 -5.60 7.39
N ALA A 70 -2.35 -4.76 6.48
CA ALA A 70 -1.68 -5.24 5.27
C ALA A 70 -0.49 -6.13 5.63
N LEU A 71 0.33 -5.67 6.58
CA LEU A 71 1.51 -6.42 6.98
C LEU A 71 1.16 -7.77 7.61
N ALA A 72 0.08 -7.82 8.40
CA ALA A 72 -0.39 -9.08 8.99
C ALA A 72 -0.75 -10.10 7.91
N TYR A 73 -1.43 -9.68 6.84
CA TYR A 73 -1.72 -10.56 5.71
C TYR A 73 -0.45 -11.06 5.03
N ILE A 74 0.49 -10.15 4.77
CA ILE A 74 1.76 -10.51 4.12
C ILE A 74 2.55 -11.50 4.95
N ASN A 75 2.53 -11.35 6.27
CA ASN A 75 3.26 -12.24 7.18
C ASN A 75 2.50 -13.52 7.53
N GLY A 76 1.28 -13.71 7.02
CA GLY A 76 0.48 -14.90 7.30
C GLY A 76 -0.08 -14.97 8.71
N GLU A 77 -0.29 -13.82 9.35
CA GLU A 77 -0.71 -13.73 10.75
C GLU A 77 -2.21 -13.50 10.92
N VAL A 78 -2.98 -13.56 9.83
CA VAL A 78 -4.41 -13.32 9.86
C VAL A 78 -5.16 -14.65 9.95
N LYS A 79 -6.14 -14.72 10.86
CA LYS A 79 -7.00 -15.93 11.01
C LYS A 79 -7.93 -16.04 9.82
N GLU A 80 -8.26 -17.28 9.44
CA GLU A 80 -9.22 -17.55 8.37
C GLU A 80 -10.61 -17.05 8.76
N GLU A 81 -11.27 -16.43 7.80
CA GLU A 81 -12.66 -16.01 7.94
C GLU A 81 -13.57 -17.22 7.81
N ARG A 82 -14.38 -17.49 8.83
CA ARG A 82 -15.23 -18.69 8.89
C ARG A 82 -16.58 -18.52 8.19
N GLN A 83 -17.09 -17.30 8.09
CA GLN A 83 -18.40 -17.04 7.48
C GLN A 83 -18.25 -16.81 5.99
N ARG A 84 -18.61 -17.79 5.20
CA ARG A 84 -18.59 -17.69 3.74
C ARG A 84 -19.78 -16.87 3.24
N ASN A 85 -19.65 -16.33 2.02
CA ASN A 85 -20.70 -15.58 1.33
C ASN A 85 -21.03 -14.23 1.99
N THR A 86 -20.08 -13.69 2.75
CA THR A 86 -20.18 -12.32 3.28
C THR A 86 -19.20 -11.42 2.53
N SER A 87 -19.44 -10.11 2.56
CA SER A 87 -18.50 -9.16 1.98
C SER A 87 -17.14 -9.23 2.68
N GLN A 88 -17.13 -9.49 3.98
CA GLN A 88 -15.89 -9.66 4.74
C GLN A 88 -15.09 -10.87 4.27
N TYR A 89 -15.79 -11.96 3.97
CA TYR A 89 -15.13 -13.17 3.46
C TYR A 89 -14.45 -12.88 2.10
N TYR A 90 -15.15 -12.22 1.19
CA TYR A 90 -14.61 -11.92 -0.12
C TYR A 90 -13.43 -10.96 -0.04
N LEU A 91 -13.52 -9.94 0.81
CA LEU A 91 -12.41 -9.04 1.05
C LEU A 91 -11.19 -9.80 1.60
N HIS A 92 -11.42 -10.69 2.56
CA HIS A 92 -10.36 -11.52 3.14
C HIS A 92 -9.66 -12.35 2.06
N GLN A 93 -10.42 -12.97 1.14
CA GLN A 93 -9.83 -13.74 0.05
C GLN A 93 -9.03 -12.85 -0.90
N GLN A 94 -9.52 -11.66 -1.22
CA GLN A 94 -8.78 -10.71 -2.06
C GLN A 94 -7.47 -10.28 -1.41
N MET A 95 -7.49 -10.02 -0.11
CA MET A 95 -6.29 -9.66 0.64
C MET A 95 -5.27 -10.80 0.64
N LYS A 96 -5.73 -12.02 0.81
CA LYS A 96 -4.85 -13.20 0.78
C LYS A 96 -4.20 -13.38 -0.60
N VAL A 97 -4.95 -13.16 -1.67
CA VAL A 97 -4.41 -13.26 -3.04
C VAL A 97 -3.30 -12.23 -3.26
N LEU A 98 -3.53 -10.98 -2.84
CA LEU A 98 -2.51 -9.94 -2.96
C LEU A 98 -1.27 -10.26 -2.13
N ALA A 99 -1.47 -10.72 -0.89
CA ALA A 99 -0.35 -11.11 -0.02
C ALA A 99 0.49 -12.22 -0.66
N TYR A 100 -0.17 -13.22 -1.25
CA TYR A 100 0.50 -14.30 -1.96
C TYR A 100 1.34 -13.76 -3.12
N LYS A 101 0.77 -12.85 -3.92
CA LYS A 101 1.47 -12.26 -5.06
C LYS A 101 2.68 -11.43 -4.60
N ILE A 102 2.53 -10.66 -3.54
CA ILE A 102 3.63 -9.86 -2.98
C ILE A 102 4.77 -10.78 -2.50
N ASN A 103 4.43 -11.86 -1.80
CA ASN A 103 5.42 -12.78 -1.26
C ASN A 103 6.18 -13.55 -2.33
N LYS A 104 5.69 -13.58 -3.55
CA LYS A 104 6.39 -14.19 -4.68
C LYS A 104 7.41 -13.26 -5.31
N LEU A 105 7.38 -11.98 -4.98
CA LEU A 105 8.29 -10.99 -5.52
C LEU A 105 9.49 -10.82 -4.58
N ASP A 106 10.60 -10.36 -5.13
CA ASP A 106 11.84 -10.20 -4.38
C ASP A 106 11.88 -8.82 -3.71
N VAL A 107 11.04 -8.65 -2.69
CA VAL A 107 10.96 -7.40 -1.91
C VAL A 107 10.74 -7.74 -0.44
N ASN A 108 11.22 -6.85 0.44
CA ASN A 108 10.88 -6.87 1.86
C ASN A 108 9.77 -5.86 2.12
N VAL A 109 8.85 -6.19 3.04
CA VAL A 109 7.82 -5.25 3.50
C VAL A 109 7.97 -5.08 5.00
N GLU A 110 8.09 -3.83 5.45
CA GLU A 110 8.26 -3.50 6.85
C GLU A 110 7.30 -2.41 7.26
N LYS A 111 7.00 -2.36 8.55
CA LYS A 111 6.13 -1.33 9.07
C LYS A 111 6.91 -0.07 9.39
N VAL A 112 6.38 1.08 8.98
CA VAL A 112 6.83 2.39 9.44
C VAL A 112 5.78 2.94 10.40
N LYS A 113 6.23 3.63 11.46
CA LYS A 113 5.29 4.24 12.40
C LYS A 113 4.72 5.51 11.79
N ALA A 114 3.39 5.54 11.61
CA ALA A 114 2.70 6.69 11.03
C ALA A 114 2.93 7.94 11.88
N HIS A 115 3.23 9.06 11.20
CA HIS A 115 3.40 10.38 11.83
C HIS A 115 4.40 10.42 12.99
N ALA A 116 5.30 9.43 13.07
CA ALA A 116 6.34 9.43 14.08
C ALA A 116 7.48 10.33 13.64
N ASN A 117 7.93 11.22 14.45
CA ASN A 117 9.10 12.08 14.32
C ASN A 117 9.38 12.56 12.86
N ASN A 118 8.97 13.78 12.55
CA ASN A 118 9.04 14.38 11.21
C ASN A 118 10.46 14.55 10.65
N PHE A 119 11.48 14.40 11.47
CA PHE A 119 12.86 14.60 11.03
C PHE A 119 13.55 13.32 10.57
N LYS A 120 12.93 12.17 10.78
CA LYS A 120 13.48 10.91 10.31
C LYS A 120 13.13 10.69 8.85
N LYS A 121 14.08 10.17 8.08
CA LYS A 121 13.91 9.88 6.66
C LYS A 121 12.64 9.08 6.35
N LYS A 122 12.37 8.05 7.17
CA LYS A 122 11.18 7.20 6.98
C LYS A 122 9.88 7.95 7.21
N SER A 123 9.86 8.89 8.17
CA SER A 123 8.68 9.73 8.39
C SER A 123 8.45 10.70 7.24
N ILE A 124 9.50 11.23 6.64
CA ILE A 124 9.40 12.12 5.48
C ILE A 124 8.84 11.35 4.28
N GLY A 125 9.35 10.14 4.02
CA GLY A 125 8.86 9.29 2.94
C GLY A 125 7.39 8.92 3.14
N ASN A 126 7.02 8.52 4.36
CA ASN A 126 5.64 8.18 4.70
C ASN A 126 4.71 9.39 4.52
N SER A 127 5.13 10.57 4.94
CA SER A 127 4.33 11.79 4.78
C SER A 127 4.13 12.17 3.32
N LEU A 128 5.16 12.01 2.50
CA LEU A 128 5.03 12.26 1.06
C LEU A 128 4.08 11.24 0.42
N ALA A 129 4.18 9.98 0.78
CA ALA A 129 3.26 8.94 0.28
C ALA A 129 1.81 9.27 0.65
N ASP A 130 1.55 9.79 1.86
CA ASP A 130 0.23 10.23 2.29
C ASP A 130 -0.31 11.36 1.39
N VAL A 131 0.50 12.37 1.11
CA VAL A 131 0.12 13.46 0.21
C VAL A 131 -0.20 12.92 -1.18
N LEU A 132 0.63 12.05 -1.71
CA LEU A 132 0.43 11.45 -3.03
C LEU A 132 -0.82 10.58 -3.08
N ALA A 133 -1.15 9.88 -2.00
CA ALA A 133 -2.37 9.08 -1.91
C ALA A 133 -3.61 9.98 -1.98
N LYS A 134 -3.61 11.11 -1.28
CA LYS A 134 -4.71 12.08 -1.33
C LYS A 134 -4.85 12.70 -2.71
N GLN A 135 -3.73 13.02 -3.35
CA GLN A 135 -3.73 13.52 -4.73
C GLN A 135 -4.28 12.48 -5.70
N GLY A 136 -3.89 11.21 -5.51
CA GLY A 136 -4.39 10.10 -6.31
C GLY A 136 -5.90 9.94 -6.19
N ARG A 137 -6.43 10.04 -4.97
CA ARG A 137 -7.88 10.01 -4.74
C ARG A 137 -8.59 11.14 -5.50
N SER A 138 -8.00 12.34 -5.51
CA SER A 138 -8.56 13.48 -6.24
C SER A 138 -8.57 13.27 -7.75
N LYS A 139 -7.63 12.51 -8.28
CA LYS A 139 -7.58 12.21 -9.73
C LYS A 139 -8.80 11.43 -10.21
N TYR A 140 -9.46 10.66 -9.36
CA TYR A 140 -10.70 9.98 -9.71
C TYR A 140 -11.73 10.96 -10.28
N TYR A 141 -11.84 12.14 -9.69
CA TYR A 141 -12.84 13.14 -10.11
C TYR A 141 -12.46 13.85 -11.40
N THR A 142 -11.17 13.93 -11.72
CA THR A 142 -10.69 14.57 -12.96
C THR A 142 -10.54 13.58 -14.11
N ASP A 143 -10.36 12.29 -13.82
CA ASP A 143 -10.19 11.25 -14.84
C ASP A 143 -11.53 10.77 -15.43
N ARG A 144 -12.63 11.27 -14.93
CA ARG A 144 -13.97 10.82 -15.36
C ARG A 144 -14.47 11.56 -16.56
#